data_4b68dec5b02fbf7bfa734482dee42935
#
_entry.id   4b68dec5b02fbf7bfa734482dee42935
#
_cell.length_a   1.000
_cell.length_b   1.000
_cell.length_c   1.000
_cell.angle_alpha   90.00
_cell.angle_beta   90.00
_cell.angle_gamma   90.00
#
_symmetry.space_group_name_H-M   'P 1'
#
loop_
_entity.id
_entity.type
_entity.pdbx_description
1 polymer ?
#
loop_
_entity_poly.entity_id
_entity_poly.type
_entity_poly.pdbx_seq_one_letter_code
_entity_poly.pdbx_strand_id
1 'polypeptide(L)'
;MIKNKIGFGMLILAILLVSMTLIPAVSAQEDKDYSVTAKEACKHANAHMISFIAADVPGFENWTGTSIDTKPLELYDISGQKLFYQFSVYKENELIGTIDVCAEKTLGPSIYDIKFDPEPYKVDEAMTKAKEIANTRYPDGKIKSTVMVVYSYPKVGAMTTIKDKATGEEYRIFVDAYTLDEVQDENINKTRFGDLGVWSLYETMLKNDLEDNLKAWQESDNFTKSIEQMLTDEGFNTNATLTEQDIIKISSDATIKTVTSKTLSVPAYTQETDYYCVPASIKMLCEYFNDPTTTPTQTYIFTYLDGLEDYGLSSDDICEWVEDVWDKTPTVRTSGLYNIDVVTEIDNNRPFFSMIPWHCRVCRGYLNSGYFYEYINDPLTGSAAYECTYGGPETKRIYVR
;
A
#
# COMPACT_ATOMS: atom_id res chain seq x y z
N MET A 1 17.34 71.13 38.92
CA MET A 1 17.14 70.76 37.52
C MET A 1 16.75 69.30 37.43
N ILE A 2 15.43 69.04 37.42
CA ILE A 2 14.85 67.70 37.25
C ILE A 2 14.32 67.66 35.82
N LYS A 3 14.95 66.89 34.94
CA LYS A 3 14.44 66.64 33.56
C LYS A 3 14.30 65.16 33.27
N ASN A 4 13.04 64.83 33.08
CA ASN A 4 12.50 63.78 32.19
C ASN A 4 13.17 62.40 32.16
N LYS A 5 12.64 61.49 33.00
CA LYS A 5 12.77 60.03 32.84
C LYS A 5 11.42 59.32 32.65
N ILE A 6 10.39 60.02 32.24
CA ILE A 6 9.01 59.43 32.08
C ILE A 6 8.69 59.03 30.64
N GLY A 7 9.52 59.39 29.65
CA GLY A 7 9.21 59.16 28.23
C GLY A 7 9.56 57.76 27.68
N PHE A 8 10.45 57.01 28.32
CA PHE A 8 10.95 55.74 27.73
C PHE A 8 10.11 54.52 28.13
N GLY A 9 9.50 54.56 29.32
CA GLY A 9 8.66 53.44 29.78
C GLY A 9 7.30 53.32 29.07
N MET A 10 6.72 54.48 28.66
CA MET A 10 5.44 54.48 27.94
C MET A 10 5.56 54.03 26.47
N LEU A 11 6.70 54.26 25.83
CA LEU A 11 6.95 53.84 24.45
C LEU A 11 7.13 52.34 24.34
N ILE A 12 7.76 51.73 25.33
CA ILE A 12 7.97 50.26 25.39
C ILE A 12 6.62 49.57 25.67
N LEU A 13 5.76 50.10 26.52
CA LEU A 13 4.45 49.55 26.81
C LEU A 13 3.49 49.69 25.60
N ALA A 14 3.59 50.74 24.82
CA ALA A 14 2.80 50.91 23.59
C ALA A 14 3.26 49.93 22.49
N ILE A 15 4.55 49.65 22.37
CA ILE A 15 5.08 48.67 21.40
C ILE A 15 4.69 47.23 21.81
N LEU A 16 4.67 46.92 23.11
CA LEU A 16 4.19 45.62 23.60
C LEU A 16 2.68 45.41 23.42
N LEU A 17 1.88 46.47 23.53
CA LEU A 17 0.43 46.42 23.31
C LEU A 17 0.06 46.32 21.82
N VAL A 18 0.85 46.90 20.91
CA VAL A 18 0.66 46.78 19.46
C VAL A 18 1.12 45.43 18.92
N SER A 19 2.13 44.79 19.57
CA SER A 19 2.58 43.44 19.18
C SER A 19 1.61 42.31 19.62
N MET A 20 0.70 42.59 20.57
CA MET A 20 -0.34 41.61 20.98
C MET A 20 -1.61 41.62 20.07
N THR A 21 -1.74 42.58 19.16
CA THR A 21 -2.93 42.69 18.28
C THR A 21 -2.70 42.19 16.86
N LEU A 22 -1.52 41.59 16.56
CA LEU A 22 -1.21 40.93 15.28
C LEU A 22 -0.92 39.47 15.46
N ILE A 23 -1.64 38.81 16.35
CA ILE A 23 -1.84 37.35 16.18
C ILE A 23 -2.87 37.30 15.03
N PRO A 24 -2.50 36.81 13.83
CA PRO A 24 -3.53 36.46 12.87
C PRO A 24 -4.49 35.54 13.62
N ALA A 25 -5.78 35.88 13.58
CA ALA A 25 -6.80 34.94 13.96
C ALA A 25 -6.49 33.71 13.08
N VAL A 26 -5.84 32.69 13.67
CA VAL A 26 -5.91 31.34 13.14
C VAL A 26 -7.40 31.10 13.16
N SER A 27 -8.03 31.24 11.99
CA SER A 27 -9.40 30.80 11.83
C SER A 27 -9.40 29.40 12.42
N ALA A 28 -10.23 29.19 13.42
CA ALA A 28 -10.54 27.85 13.89
C ALA A 28 -11.04 27.14 12.63
N GLN A 29 -10.14 26.44 11.97
CA GLN A 29 -10.48 25.49 10.93
C GLN A 29 -11.31 24.50 11.69
N GLU A 30 -12.61 24.44 11.41
CA GLU A 30 -13.45 23.38 11.94
C GLU A 30 -12.66 22.09 11.70
N ASP A 31 -12.34 21.36 12.76
CA ASP A 31 -11.73 20.03 12.66
C ASP A 31 -12.71 19.15 11.89
N LYS A 32 -12.60 19.17 10.57
CA LYS A 32 -13.38 18.29 9.72
C LYS A 32 -12.92 16.89 9.99
N ASP A 33 -13.83 16.09 10.51
CA ASP A 33 -13.61 14.66 10.69
C ASP A 33 -13.60 13.97 9.32
N TYR A 34 -12.42 13.56 8.87
CA TYR A 34 -12.23 12.82 7.63
C TYR A 34 -12.12 11.31 7.86
N SER A 35 -12.32 10.85 9.10
CA SER A 35 -12.24 9.44 9.44
C SER A 35 -13.33 8.62 8.72
N VAL A 36 -12.98 7.39 8.40
CA VAL A 36 -13.87 6.39 7.83
C VAL A 36 -14.19 5.38 8.91
N THR A 37 -15.46 5.00 9.06
CA THR A 37 -15.84 3.94 9.97
C THR A 37 -15.61 2.57 9.35
N ALA A 38 -15.35 1.54 10.16
CA ALA A 38 -15.23 0.16 9.66
C ALA A 38 -16.46 -0.30 8.88
N LYS A 39 -17.67 0.18 9.26
CA LYS A 39 -18.90 -0.11 8.55
C LYS A 39 -18.96 0.56 7.17
N GLU A 40 -18.51 1.81 7.05
CA GLU A 40 -18.41 2.53 5.78
C GLU A 40 -17.37 1.83 4.89
N ALA A 41 -16.20 1.52 5.44
CA ALA A 41 -15.15 0.79 4.72
C ALA A 41 -15.63 -0.59 4.21
N CYS A 42 -16.38 -1.35 5.01
CA CYS A 42 -16.95 -2.63 4.60
C CYS A 42 -17.88 -2.51 3.37
N LYS A 43 -18.64 -1.42 3.26
CA LYS A 43 -19.50 -1.17 2.08
C LYS A 43 -18.66 -0.96 0.81
N HIS A 44 -17.57 -0.17 0.92
CA HIS A 44 -16.65 0.01 -0.19
C HIS A 44 -16.02 -1.32 -0.62
N ALA A 45 -15.49 -2.09 0.34
CA ALA A 45 -14.89 -3.39 0.04
C ALA A 45 -15.87 -4.31 -0.69
N ASN A 46 -17.11 -4.42 -0.18
CA ASN A 46 -18.11 -5.30 -0.75
C ASN A 46 -18.58 -4.84 -2.14
N ALA A 47 -18.84 -3.56 -2.34
CA ALA A 47 -19.28 -3.01 -3.62
C ALA A 47 -18.23 -3.22 -4.71
N HIS A 48 -16.95 -2.93 -4.42
CA HIS A 48 -15.86 -3.14 -5.36
C HIS A 48 -15.65 -4.62 -5.65
N MET A 49 -15.65 -5.50 -4.64
CA MET A 49 -15.54 -6.95 -4.82
C MET A 49 -16.62 -7.46 -5.77
N ILE A 50 -17.89 -7.13 -5.52
CA ILE A 50 -19.02 -7.55 -6.36
C ILE A 50 -18.86 -7.04 -7.79
N SER A 51 -18.48 -5.77 -7.96
CA SER A 51 -18.31 -5.19 -9.29
C SER A 51 -17.21 -5.87 -10.10
N PHE A 52 -16.11 -6.25 -9.46
CA PHE A 52 -14.97 -6.91 -10.11
C PHE A 52 -15.30 -8.36 -10.48
N ILE A 53 -16.00 -9.08 -9.60
CA ILE A 53 -16.53 -10.42 -9.93
C ILE A 53 -17.49 -10.33 -11.13
N ALA A 54 -18.43 -9.38 -11.11
CA ALA A 54 -19.45 -9.24 -12.17
C ALA A 54 -18.87 -8.74 -13.50
N ALA A 55 -17.75 -8.03 -13.48
CA ALA A 55 -16.99 -7.60 -14.65
C ALA A 55 -15.99 -8.63 -15.17
N ASP A 56 -15.96 -9.85 -14.58
CA ASP A 56 -15.02 -10.92 -14.93
C ASP A 56 -13.54 -10.44 -14.91
N VAL A 57 -13.19 -9.67 -13.86
CA VAL A 57 -11.83 -9.14 -13.68
C VAL A 57 -10.90 -10.31 -13.37
N PRO A 58 -9.76 -10.45 -14.08
CA PRO A 58 -8.79 -11.51 -13.82
C PRO A 58 -8.30 -11.51 -12.36
N GLY A 59 -8.22 -12.71 -11.75
CA GLY A 59 -7.93 -12.93 -10.34
C GLY A 59 -9.19 -13.14 -9.48
N PHE A 60 -10.37 -12.74 -9.98
CA PHE A 60 -11.63 -12.91 -9.26
C PHE A 60 -12.43 -14.16 -9.68
N GLU A 61 -11.86 -15.05 -10.48
CA GLU A 61 -12.55 -16.24 -11.03
C GLU A 61 -13.10 -17.14 -9.93
N ASN A 62 -12.41 -17.22 -8.79
CA ASN A 62 -12.81 -18.04 -7.65
C ASN A 62 -13.61 -17.29 -6.58
N TRP A 63 -13.90 -16.01 -6.78
CA TRP A 63 -14.49 -15.15 -5.73
C TRP A 63 -16.03 -15.18 -5.71
N THR A 64 -16.69 -15.79 -6.67
CA THR A 64 -18.14 -15.98 -6.61
C THR A 64 -18.52 -16.86 -5.42
N GLY A 65 -19.52 -16.46 -4.67
CA GLY A 65 -19.97 -17.16 -3.47
C GLY A 65 -19.14 -16.87 -2.21
N THR A 66 -18.27 -15.87 -2.26
CA THR A 66 -17.45 -15.45 -1.11
C THR A 66 -18.19 -14.55 -0.13
N SER A 67 -17.63 -14.40 1.05
CA SER A 67 -18.08 -13.45 2.06
C SER A 67 -16.89 -12.64 2.61
N ILE A 68 -17.16 -11.36 2.92
CA ILE A 68 -16.22 -10.49 3.60
C ILE A 68 -16.43 -10.61 5.11
N ASP A 69 -15.35 -10.79 5.88
CA ASP A 69 -15.43 -10.67 7.34
C ASP A 69 -15.72 -9.21 7.71
N THR A 70 -16.79 -8.99 8.47
CA THR A 70 -17.20 -7.64 8.89
C THR A 70 -16.34 -7.06 10.01
N LYS A 71 -15.37 -7.81 10.52
CA LYS A 71 -14.40 -7.38 11.53
C LYS A 71 -13.03 -7.23 10.89
N PRO A 72 -12.70 -6.03 10.35
CA PRO A 72 -11.42 -5.84 9.70
C PRO A 72 -10.26 -5.83 10.70
N LEU A 73 -9.08 -6.21 10.22
CA LEU A 73 -7.83 -5.88 10.88
C LEU A 73 -7.55 -4.39 10.67
N GLU A 74 -7.32 -3.66 11.74
CA GLU A 74 -6.92 -2.26 11.67
C GLU A 74 -5.40 -2.18 11.45
N LEU A 75 -4.97 -1.57 10.37
CA LEU A 75 -3.57 -1.33 10.05
C LEU A 75 -3.24 0.15 10.21
N TYR A 76 -2.18 0.42 10.95
CA TYR A 76 -1.70 1.77 11.24
C TYR A 76 -0.41 2.06 10.47
N ASP A 77 -0.09 3.32 10.33
CA ASP A 77 1.24 3.79 9.94
C ASP A 77 2.19 3.79 11.15
N ILE A 78 3.46 3.81 10.88
CA ILE A 78 4.50 3.93 11.93
C ILE A 78 4.41 5.25 12.71
N SER A 79 3.73 6.28 12.18
CA SER A 79 3.41 7.53 12.85
C SER A 79 2.24 7.40 13.86
N GLY A 80 1.52 6.27 13.84
CA GLY A 80 0.34 6.01 14.67
C GLY A 80 -0.98 6.44 14.03
N GLN A 81 -0.97 6.98 12.82
CA GLN A 81 -2.18 7.26 12.05
C GLN A 81 -2.78 5.95 11.50
N LYS A 82 -4.11 5.82 11.51
CA LYS A 82 -4.76 4.65 10.92
C LYS A 82 -4.70 4.75 9.40
N LEU A 83 -4.12 3.73 8.74
CA LEU A 83 -4.02 3.64 7.28
C LEU A 83 -5.23 2.94 6.68
N PHE A 84 -5.47 1.70 7.12
CA PHE A 84 -6.41 0.82 6.46
C PHE A 84 -7.29 0.06 7.43
N TYR A 85 -8.47 -0.28 6.93
CA TYR A 85 -9.25 -1.42 7.36
C TYR A 85 -9.01 -2.55 6.37
N GLN A 86 -8.31 -3.61 6.79
CA GLN A 86 -8.09 -4.79 5.97
C GLN A 86 -9.20 -5.80 6.22
N PHE A 87 -9.97 -6.09 5.19
CA PHE A 87 -11.05 -7.07 5.21
C PHE A 87 -10.57 -8.39 4.63
N SER A 88 -10.72 -9.47 5.40
CA SER A 88 -10.51 -10.83 4.91
C SER A 88 -11.70 -11.32 4.10
N VAL A 89 -11.41 -11.98 2.97
CA VAL A 89 -12.41 -12.58 2.08
C VAL A 89 -12.31 -14.09 2.17
N TYR A 90 -13.42 -14.73 2.49
CA TYR A 90 -13.48 -16.17 2.70
C TYR A 90 -14.40 -16.87 1.70
N LYS A 91 -13.99 -18.06 1.27
CA LYS A 91 -14.81 -19.02 0.56
C LYS A 91 -14.78 -20.34 1.33
N GLU A 92 -15.94 -20.86 1.76
CA GLU A 92 -16.03 -22.12 2.51
C GLU A 92 -15.09 -22.21 3.73
N ASN A 93 -14.85 -21.07 4.41
CA ASN A 93 -13.91 -20.84 5.53
C ASN A 93 -12.42 -20.82 5.15
N GLU A 94 -12.08 -20.85 3.88
CA GLU A 94 -10.71 -20.65 3.40
C GLU A 94 -10.50 -19.14 3.12
N LEU A 95 -9.37 -18.59 3.58
CA LEU A 95 -8.95 -17.23 3.25
C LEU A 95 -8.45 -17.20 1.81
N ILE A 96 -9.16 -16.52 0.93
CA ILE A 96 -8.81 -16.44 -0.50
C ILE A 96 -8.35 -15.05 -0.93
N GLY A 97 -8.51 -14.06 -0.09
CA GLY A 97 -8.07 -12.71 -0.39
C GLY A 97 -8.22 -11.73 0.75
N THR A 98 -7.62 -10.55 0.59
CA THR A 98 -7.83 -9.40 1.47
C THR A 98 -8.10 -8.14 0.66
N ILE A 99 -8.85 -7.20 1.24
CA ILE A 99 -9.15 -5.89 0.64
C ILE A 99 -8.78 -4.81 1.67
N ASP A 100 -7.84 -3.95 1.30
CA ASP A 100 -7.40 -2.82 2.11
C ASP A 100 -8.19 -1.57 1.72
N VAL A 101 -8.96 -1.03 2.67
CA VAL A 101 -9.77 0.18 2.51
C VAL A 101 -9.17 1.31 3.32
N CYS A 102 -8.95 2.47 2.72
CA CYS A 102 -8.41 3.65 3.40
C CYS A 102 -9.27 4.02 4.61
N ALA A 103 -8.62 4.26 5.76
CA ALA A 103 -9.29 4.60 7.01
C ALA A 103 -9.57 6.10 7.17
N GLU A 104 -9.04 6.92 6.25
CA GLU A 104 -9.27 8.37 6.19
C GLU A 104 -9.50 8.81 4.75
N LYS A 105 -10.44 9.74 4.55
CA LYS A 105 -10.80 10.28 3.22
C LYS A 105 -9.67 11.12 2.60
N THR A 106 -8.74 11.55 3.44
CA THR A 106 -7.55 12.31 3.05
C THR A 106 -6.47 11.47 2.36
N LEU A 107 -6.62 10.13 2.35
CA LEU A 107 -5.67 9.22 1.74
C LEU A 107 -5.95 8.95 0.25
N GLY A 108 -7.07 9.45 -0.29
CA GLY A 108 -7.44 9.28 -1.69
C GLY A 108 -8.56 8.27 -1.89
N PRO A 109 -8.54 7.42 -2.94
CA PRO A 109 -9.59 6.44 -3.23
C PRO A 109 -9.83 5.46 -2.08
N SER A 110 -11.05 4.91 -2.01
CA SER A 110 -11.41 4.04 -0.90
C SER A 110 -10.63 2.72 -0.89
N ILE A 111 -10.49 2.06 -2.04
CA ILE A 111 -9.75 0.80 -2.14
C ILE A 111 -8.28 1.09 -2.48
N TYR A 112 -7.38 0.61 -1.64
CA TYR A 112 -5.96 0.77 -1.85
C TYR A 112 -5.33 -0.47 -2.47
N ASP A 113 -5.67 -1.66 -1.96
CA ASP A 113 -5.01 -2.91 -2.31
C ASP A 113 -6.02 -4.08 -2.24
N ILE A 114 -5.91 -5.03 -3.17
CA ILE A 114 -6.66 -6.29 -3.17
C ILE A 114 -5.69 -7.42 -3.44
N LYS A 115 -5.42 -8.25 -2.43
CA LYS A 115 -4.49 -9.38 -2.50
C LYS A 115 -5.22 -10.68 -2.74
N PHE A 116 -4.63 -11.54 -3.55
CA PHE A 116 -5.12 -12.88 -3.84
C PHE A 116 -4.28 -13.93 -3.10
N ASP A 117 -4.94 -14.91 -2.51
CA ASP A 117 -4.33 -16.03 -1.78
C ASP A 117 -3.23 -15.60 -0.78
N PRO A 118 -3.50 -14.59 0.08
CA PRO A 118 -2.50 -14.09 1.01
C PRO A 118 -2.21 -15.11 2.12
N GLU A 119 -0.94 -15.23 2.50
CA GLU A 119 -0.59 -15.91 3.75
C GLU A 119 -1.16 -15.10 4.93
N PRO A 120 -1.84 -15.73 5.91
CA PRO A 120 -2.40 -15.03 7.05
C PRO A 120 -1.30 -14.49 8.00
N TYR A 121 -1.49 -13.27 8.50
CA TYR A 121 -0.61 -12.69 9.53
C TYR A 121 -0.73 -13.42 10.86
N LYS A 122 0.39 -13.60 11.55
CA LYS A 122 0.47 -14.09 12.94
C LYS A 122 0.25 -12.93 13.91
N VAL A 123 -0.94 -12.32 13.88
CA VAL A 123 -1.26 -11.05 14.58
C VAL A 123 -0.98 -11.13 16.08
N ASP A 124 -1.56 -12.12 16.76
CA ASP A 124 -1.47 -12.26 18.23
C ASP A 124 -0.04 -12.57 18.68
N GLU A 125 0.67 -13.42 17.92
CA GLU A 125 2.05 -13.78 18.19
C GLU A 125 2.99 -12.58 18.00
N ALA A 126 2.83 -11.81 16.92
CA ALA A 126 3.64 -10.62 16.66
C ALA A 126 3.42 -9.55 17.73
N MET A 127 2.16 -9.27 18.08
CA MET A 127 1.83 -8.31 19.13
C MET A 127 2.32 -8.74 20.51
N THR A 128 2.28 -10.04 20.82
CA THR A 128 2.79 -10.60 22.07
C THR A 128 4.31 -10.47 22.13
N LYS A 129 5.01 -10.91 21.06
CA LYS A 129 6.48 -10.84 20.98
C LYS A 129 6.99 -9.39 21.05
N ALA A 130 6.33 -8.45 20.39
CA ALA A 130 6.70 -7.03 20.46
C ALA A 130 6.60 -6.48 21.90
N LYS A 131 5.57 -6.86 22.65
CA LYS A 131 5.42 -6.49 24.08
C LYS A 131 6.48 -7.14 24.96
N GLU A 132 6.82 -8.41 24.72
CA GLU A 132 7.84 -9.15 25.47
C GLU A 132 9.23 -8.51 25.28
N ILE A 133 9.60 -8.19 24.04
CA ILE A 133 10.85 -7.49 23.72
C ILE A 133 10.87 -6.11 24.41
N ALA A 134 9.76 -5.36 24.32
CA ALA A 134 9.62 -4.06 24.96
C ALA A 134 9.83 -4.12 26.47
N ASN A 135 9.17 -5.05 27.16
CA ASN A 135 9.31 -5.23 28.60
C ASN A 135 10.72 -5.67 29.03
N THR A 136 11.38 -6.49 28.19
CA THR A 136 12.73 -6.97 28.47
C THR A 136 13.77 -5.86 28.29
N ARG A 137 13.64 -5.06 27.22
CA ARG A 137 14.58 -3.98 26.89
C ARG A 137 14.39 -2.72 27.74
N TYR A 138 13.13 -2.45 28.10
CA TYR A 138 12.72 -1.27 28.88
C TYR A 138 11.91 -1.67 30.12
N PRO A 139 12.50 -2.34 31.12
CA PRO A 139 11.76 -2.93 32.25
C PRO A 139 11.02 -1.87 33.09
N ASP A 140 11.53 -0.65 33.15
CA ASP A 140 10.90 0.49 33.83
C ASP A 140 10.02 1.35 32.90
N GLY A 141 9.94 1.00 31.62
CA GLY A 141 9.15 1.70 30.64
C GLY A 141 7.64 1.46 30.81
N LYS A 142 6.83 2.37 30.28
CA LYS A 142 5.38 2.20 30.19
C LYS A 142 4.97 1.97 28.75
N ILE A 143 4.44 0.80 28.44
CA ILE A 143 3.81 0.53 27.13
C ILE A 143 2.63 1.49 26.96
N LYS A 144 2.61 2.24 25.90
CA LYS A 144 1.55 3.17 25.49
C LYS A 144 0.52 2.48 24.59
N SER A 145 1.01 1.75 23.60
CA SER A 145 0.19 1.04 22.62
C SER A 145 0.94 -0.15 22.04
N THR A 146 0.18 -1.11 21.53
CA THR A 146 0.65 -2.16 20.63
C THR A 146 -0.38 -2.30 19.53
N VAL A 147 0.01 -2.07 18.29
CA VAL A 147 -0.89 -2.06 17.13
C VAL A 147 -0.22 -2.75 15.94
N MET A 148 -1.02 -3.22 14.99
CA MET A 148 -0.52 -3.72 13.72
C MET A 148 -0.23 -2.53 12.80
N VAL A 149 0.93 -2.52 12.18
CA VAL A 149 1.40 -1.41 11.33
C VAL A 149 1.88 -1.92 9.96
N VAL A 150 1.70 -1.09 8.94
CA VAL A 150 2.46 -1.18 7.70
C VAL A 150 3.79 -0.45 7.95
N TYR A 151 4.84 -1.18 8.28
CA TYR A 151 6.11 -0.55 8.66
C TYR A 151 7.05 -0.29 7.48
N SER A 152 6.82 -0.97 6.36
CA SER A 152 7.58 -0.85 5.11
C SER A 152 6.79 -1.52 3.98
N TYR A 153 5.81 -0.83 3.38
CA TYR A 153 4.90 -1.44 2.40
C TYR A 153 5.64 -2.35 1.39
N PRO A 154 5.17 -3.57 1.15
CA PRO A 154 3.93 -4.18 1.65
C PRO A 154 4.05 -4.94 2.98
N LYS A 155 5.17 -4.82 3.72
CA LYS A 155 5.40 -5.51 5.00
C LYS A 155 4.51 -4.97 6.12
N VAL A 156 3.94 -5.91 6.88
CA VAL A 156 3.07 -5.67 8.04
C VAL A 156 3.68 -6.32 9.28
N GLY A 157 3.59 -5.64 10.41
CA GLY A 157 4.09 -6.14 11.68
C GLY A 157 3.39 -5.52 12.88
N ALA A 158 3.77 -5.95 14.07
CA ALA A 158 3.32 -5.32 15.30
C ALA A 158 4.31 -4.22 15.72
N MET A 159 3.80 -3.05 16.06
CA MET A 159 4.57 -1.96 16.67
C MET A 159 4.14 -1.77 18.12
N THR A 160 5.08 -1.89 19.06
CA THR A 160 4.87 -1.51 20.46
C THR A 160 5.60 -0.20 20.75
N THR A 161 4.85 0.80 21.19
CA THR A 161 5.39 2.11 21.63
C THR A 161 5.55 2.12 23.14
N ILE A 162 6.76 2.45 23.62
CA ILE A 162 7.13 2.49 25.03
C ILE A 162 7.59 3.91 25.38
N LYS A 163 7.14 4.43 26.53
CA LYS A 163 7.66 5.65 27.12
C LYS A 163 8.58 5.30 28.28
N ASP A 164 9.86 5.64 28.17
CA ASP A 164 10.82 5.52 29.26
C ASP A 164 10.46 6.50 30.38
N LYS A 165 10.44 6.01 31.64
CA LYS A 165 10.04 6.83 32.80
C LYS A 165 11.15 7.78 33.26
N ALA A 166 12.40 7.42 33.02
CA ALA A 166 13.55 8.20 33.48
C ALA A 166 13.84 9.37 32.52
N THR A 167 13.83 9.12 31.21
CA THR A 167 14.13 10.11 30.17
C THR A 167 12.88 10.81 29.61
N GLY A 168 11.73 10.15 29.68
CA GLY A 168 10.49 10.58 29.03
C GLY A 168 10.46 10.36 27.54
N GLU A 169 11.52 9.77 26.97
CA GLU A 169 11.63 9.45 25.56
C GLU A 169 10.71 8.28 25.15
N GLU A 170 10.33 8.27 23.89
CA GLU A 170 9.50 7.21 23.31
C GLU A 170 10.34 6.34 22.39
N TYR A 171 10.23 5.04 22.57
CA TYR A 171 10.86 4.01 21.78
C TYR A 171 9.82 3.15 21.09
N ARG A 172 10.17 2.57 19.95
CA ARG A 172 9.32 1.66 19.19
C ARG A 172 10.02 0.31 19.03
N ILE A 173 9.27 -0.76 19.15
CA ILE A 173 9.69 -2.13 18.85
C ILE A 173 8.81 -2.64 17.74
N PHE A 174 9.42 -3.12 16.66
CA PHE A 174 8.73 -3.71 15.52
C PHE A 174 8.99 -5.20 15.45
N VAL A 175 7.94 -5.98 15.18
CA VAL A 175 8.03 -7.44 14.93
C VAL A 175 7.24 -7.75 13.67
N ASP A 176 7.90 -8.35 12.68
CA ASP A 176 7.27 -8.75 11.42
C ASP A 176 6.16 -9.77 11.66
N ALA A 177 5.03 -9.65 10.96
CA ALA A 177 3.84 -10.46 11.20
C ALA A 177 3.90 -11.86 10.53
N TYR A 178 4.84 -12.09 9.62
CA TYR A 178 5.03 -13.39 8.98
C TYR A 178 6.14 -14.21 9.65
N THR A 179 7.34 -13.61 9.77
CA THR A 179 8.53 -14.28 10.30
C THR A 179 8.58 -14.28 11.82
N LEU A 180 7.93 -13.30 12.45
CA LEU A 180 8.02 -12.96 13.86
C LEU A 180 9.41 -12.43 14.28
N ASP A 181 10.27 -12.03 13.34
CA ASP A 181 11.55 -11.44 13.66
C ASP A 181 11.40 -9.99 14.09
N GLU A 182 12.32 -9.54 14.96
CA GLU A 182 12.40 -8.13 15.32
C GLU A 182 12.97 -7.34 14.15
N VAL A 183 12.27 -6.25 13.78
CA VAL A 183 12.71 -5.30 12.75
C VAL A 183 13.38 -4.12 13.45
N GLN A 184 14.59 -3.76 13.02
CA GLN A 184 15.33 -2.64 13.60
C GLN A 184 14.71 -1.31 13.17
N ASP A 185 14.42 -0.44 14.15
CA ASP A 185 13.91 0.93 13.94
C ASP A 185 15.08 1.90 13.66
N GLU A 186 16.06 1.48 12.90
CA GLU A 186 17.13 2.35 12.46
C GLU A 186 16.75 2.96 11.12
N ASN A 187 16.99 4.28 10.97
CA ASN A 187 17.07 4.90 9.65
C ASN A 187 18.28 4.30 8.94
N ILE A 188 18.09 3.15 8.34
CA ILE A 188 19.14 2.43 7.65
C ILE A 188 19.73 3.38 6.62
N ASN A 189 21.05 3.54 6.70
CA ASN A 189 21.81 4.27 5.70
C ASN A 189 21.31 3.83 4.31
N LYS A 190 20.68 4.75 3.59
CA LYS A 190 19.87 4.61 2.36
C LYS A 190 20.62 4.00 1.15
N THR A 191 21.48 3.03 1.37
CA THR A 191 22.37 2.48 0.33
C THR A 191 22.15 0.99 0.05
N ARG A 192 21.22 0.31 0.78
CA ARG A 192 21.00 -1.12 0.59
C ARG A 192 19.65 -1.39 -0.08
N PHE A 193 19.68 -1.92 -1.29
CA PHE A 193 18.52 -2.53 -1.93
C PHE A 193 18.27 -3.89 -1.23
N GLY A 194 17.00 -4.17 -0.86
CA GLY A 194 16.62 -5.41 -0.17
C GLY A 194 16.38 -5.26 1.33
N ASP A 195 17.02 -4.30 1.99
CA ASP A 195 16.66 -3.93 3.35
C ASP A 195 15.56 -2.86 3.29
N LEU A 196 14.31 -3.30 3.43
CA LEU A 196 13.13 -2.43 3.29
C LEU A 196 13.05 -1.34 4.37
N GLY A 197 13.86 -1.40 5.43
CA GLY A 197 13.87 -0.41 6.51
C GLY A 197 12.47 -0.19 7.11
N VAL A 198 12.37 0.86 7.93
CA VAL A 198 11.08 1.33 8.47
C VAL A 198 10.77 2.70 7.87
N TRP A 199 9.65 2.83 7.15
CA TRP A 199 9.24 4.09 6.52
C TRP A 199 7.72 4.26 6.51
N SER A 200 7.26 5.53 6.45
CA SER A 200 5.86 5.90 6.50
C SER A 200 5.20 5.83 5.12
N LEU A 201 4.21 4.96 4.97
CA LEU A 201 3.32 4.94 3.81
C LEU A 201 2.37 6.14 3.85
N TYR A 202 1.90 6.52 5.04
CA TYR A 202 1.00 7.65 5.24
C TYR A 202 1.57 8.96 4.66
N GLU A 203 2.84 9.26 4.96
CA GLU A 203 3.52 10.43 4.40
C GLU A 203 3.62 10.38 2.86
N THR A 204 3.71 9.19 2.29
CA THR A 204 3.74 9.03 0.82
C THR A 204 2.37 9.31 0.20
N MET A 205 1.29 8.80 0.80
CA MET A 205 -0.07 9.00 0.32
C MET A 205 -0.52 10.47 0.44
N LEU A 206 0.00 11.21 1.41
CA LEU A 206 -0.28 12.64 1.61
C LEU A 206 0.52 13.59 0.69
N LYS A 207 1.34 13.09 -0.23
CA LYS A 207 2.07 13.95 -1.19
C LYS A 207 1.15 14.64 -2.21
N ASN A 208 -0.03 14.08 -2.44
CA ASN A 208 -1.06 14.71 -3.26
C ASN A 208 -1.76 15.85 -2.51
N ASP A 209 -2.36 16.77 -3.25
CA ASP A 209 -3.15 17.84 -2.66
C ASP A 209 -4.37 17.25 -1.91
N LEU A 210 -4.70 17.84 -0.75
CA LEU A 210 -5.84 17.42 0.06
C LEU A 210 -7.16 17.47 -0.72
N GLU A 211 -7.36 18.50 -1.55
CA GLU A 211 -8.58 18.66 -2.35
C GLU A 211 -8.69 17.52 -3.38
N ASP A 212 -7.58 17.16 -4.02
CA ASP A 212 -7.52 16.04 -4.97
C ASP A 212 -7.80 14.71 -4.27
N ASN A 213 -7.25 14.48 -3.07
CA ASN A 213 -7.52 13.28 -2.28
C ASN A 213 -9.00 13.18 -1.88
N LEU A 214 -9.60 14.27 -1.41
CA LEU A 214 -11.02 14.29 -1.05
C LEU A 214 -11.93 14.08 -2.28
N LYS A 215 -11.55 14.62 -3.43
CA LYS A 215 -12.26 14.38 -4.69
C LYS A 215 -12.17 12.90 -5.08
N ALA A 216 -10.98 12.32 -4.96
CA ALA A 216 -10.75 10.92 -5.22
C ALA A 216 -11.61 10.02 -4.32
N TRP A 217 -11.67 10.31 -3.03
CA TRP A 217 -12.59 9.62 -2.13
C TRP A 217 -14.05 9.73 -2.58
N GLN A 218 -14.50 10.96 -2.92
CA GLN A 218 -15.88 11.20 -3.34
C GLN A 218 -16.26 10.43 -4.61
N GLU A 219 -15.35 10.31 -5.57
CA GLU A 219 -15.56 9.53 -6.78
C GLU A 219 -15.71 8.03 -6.47
N SER A 220 -14.85 7.51 -5.57
CA SER A 220 -14.93 6.13 -5.06
C SER A 220 -16.24 5.87 -4.31
N ASP A 221 -16.69 6.81 -3.48
CA ASP A 221 -17.96 6.74 -2.75
C ASP A 221 -19.16 6.77 -3.71
N ASN A 222 -19.11 7.58 -4.76
CA ASN A 222 -20.15 7.61 -5.79
C ASN A 222 -20.23 6.26 -6.55
N PHE A 223 -19.10 5.66 -6.86
CA PHE A 223 -19.07 4.32 -7.46
C PHE A 223 -19.69 3.28 -6.52
N THR A 224 -19.30 3.25 -5.25
CA THR A 224 -19.86 2.37 -4.23
C THR A 224 -21.40 2.51 -4.16
N LYS A 225 -21.90 3.75 -4.10
CA LYS A 225 -23.35 4.02 -4.09
C LYS A 225 -24.06 3.56 -5.36
N SER A 226 -23.41 3.67 -6.51
CA SER A 226 -23.98 3.19 -7.78
C SER A 226 -24.15 1.67 -7.76
N ILE A 227 -23.17 0.94 -7.23
CA ILE A 227 -23.25 -0.52 -7.06
C ILE A 227 -24.31 -0.89 -6.02
N GLU A 228 -24.37 -0.22 -4.86
CA GLU A 228 -25.41 -0.47 -3.85
C GLU A 228 -26.83 -0.23 -4.42
N GLN A 229 -27.01 0.82 -5.24
CA GLN A 229 -28.29 1.12 -5.89
C GLN A 229 -28.65 0.03 -6.90
N MET A 230 -27.73 -0.34 -7.78
CA MET A 230 -27.93 -1.43 -8.76
C MET A 230 -28.34 -2.73 -8.06
N LEU A 231 -27.66 -3.13 -7.00
CA LEU A 231 -28.00 -4.34 -6.23
C LEU A 231 -29.42 -4.24 -5.65
N THR A 232 -29.78 -3.08 -5.10
CA THR A 232 -31.11 -2.83 -4.54
C THR A 232 -32.20 -2.92 -5.61
N ASP A 233 -31.98 -2.33 -6.79
CA ASP A 233 -32.93 -2.34 -7.91
C ASP A 233 -33.14 -3.75 -8.45
N GLU A 234 -32.11 -4.60 -8.41
CA GLU A 234 -32.17 -6.01 -8.77
C GLU A 234 -32.71 -6.91 -7.63
N GLY A 235 -33.03 -6.34 -6.46
CA GLY A 235 -33.62 -7.03 -5.32
C GLY A 235 -32.63 -7.77 -4.43
N PHE A 236 -31.34 -7.45 -4.52
CA PHE A 236 -30.30 -8.02 -3.68
C PHE A 236 -30.05 -7.19 -2.42
N ASN A 237 -29.65 -7.86 -1.35
CA ASN A 237 -29.08 -7.17 -0.20
C ASN A 237 -27.62 -6.81 -0.50
N THR A 238 -27.22 -5.59 -0.22
CA THR A 238 -25.86 -5.07 -0.48
C THR A 238 -24.74 -5.82 0.28
N ASN A 239 -25.08 -6.60 1.30
CA ASN A 239 -24.15 -7.45 2.06
C ASN A 239 -24.36 -8.96 1.80
N ALA A 240 -25.13 -9.33 0.77
CA ALA A 240 -25.38 -10.72 0.48
C ALA A 240 -24.18 -11.36 -0.24
N THR A 241 -23.93 -12.62 0.07
CA THR A 241 -23.11 -13.50 -0.76
C THR A 241 -23.87 -13.79 -2.04
N LEU A 242 -23.31 -13.40 -3.19
CA LEU A 242 -23.95 -13.57 -4.48
C LEU A 242 -23.55 -14.93 -5.11
N THR A 243 -24.54 -15.63 -5.63
CA THR A 243 -24.34 -16.86 -6.40
C THR A 243 -23.89 -16.54 -7.83
N GLU A 244 -23.43 -17.55 -8.57
CA GLU A 244 -23.07 -17.40 -9.98
C GLU A 244 -24.25 -16.86 -10.82
N GLN A 245 -25.48 -17.30 -10.55
CA GLN A 245 -26.67 -16.80 -11.25
C GLN A 245 -26.98 -15.34 -10.93
N ASP A 246 -26.75 -14.91 -9.70
CA ASP A 246 -26.89 -13.51 -9.29
C ASP A 246 -25.85 -12.64 -10.01
N ILE A 247 -24.60 -13.08 -10.08
CA ILE A 247 -23.53 -12.41 -10.82
C ILE A 247 -23.87 -12.27 -12.31
N ILE A 248 -24.33 -13.34 -12.96
CA ILE A 248 -24.75 -13.30 -14.37
C ILE A 248 -25.87 -12.25 -14.56
N LYS A 249 -26.81 -12.15 -13.62
CA LYS A 249 -27.91 -11.20 -13.69
C LYS A 249 -27.42 -9.74 -13.71
N ILE A 250 -26.45 -9.41 -12.86
CA ILE A 250 -25.93 -8.03 -12.74
C ILE A 250 -24.82 -7.69 -13.73
N SER A 251 -24.13 -8.67 -14.32
CA SER A 251 -22.98 -8.45 -15.21
C SER A 251 -23.33 -7.63 -16.48
N SER A 252 -24.60 -7.57 -16.85
CA SER A 252 -25.06 -6.77 -18.01
C SER A 252 -25.32 -5.30 -17.68
N ASP A 253 -25.30 -4.91 -16.40
CA ASP A 253 -25.58 -3.53 -15.98
C ASP A 253 -24.53 -2.54 -16.54
N ALA A 254 -24.98 -1.33 -16.81
CA ALA A 254 -24.13 -0.29 -17.38
C ALA A 254 -22.98 0.11 -16.44
N THR A 255 -23.21 0.09 -15.13
CA THR A 255 -22.20 0.40 -14.12
C THR A 255 -21.07 -0.62 -14.13
N ILE A 256 -21.39 -1.91 -14.22
CA ILE A 256 -20.42 -3.00 -14.31
C ILE A 256 -19.58 -2.89 -15.59
N LYS A 257 -20.17 -2.51 -16.71
CA LYS A 257 -19.48 -2.35 -18.00
C LYS A 257 -18.47 -1.20 -18.05
N THR A 258 -18.45 -0.33 -17.05
CA THR A 258 -17.40 0.70 -16.94
C THR A 258 -16.07 0.13 -16.45
N VAL A 259 -16.08 -1.04 -15.83
CA VAL A 259 -14.86 -1.72 -15.36
C VAL A 259 -14.12 -2.32 -16.55
N THR A 260 -12.85 -2.00 -16.69
CA THR A 260 -11.99 -2.55 -17.74
C THR A 260 -10.70 -3.09 -17.14
N SER A 261 -10.21 -4.22 -17.63
CA SER A 261 -8.99 -4.84 -17.14
C SER A 261 -8.29 -5.64 -18.23
N LYS A 262 -6.98 -5.83 -18.06
CA LYS A 262 -6.19 -6.77 -18.84
C LYS A 262 -5.04 -7.29 -18.01
N THR A 263 -4.74 -8.58 -18.12
CA THR A 263 -3.58 -9.20 -17.47
C THR A 263 -2.80 -10.07 -18.45
N LEU A 264 -1.53 -10.27 -18.13
CA LEU A 264 -0.62 -11.15 -18.84
C LEU A 264 -0.30 -12.36 -17.95
N SER A 265 -0.09 -13.53 -18.57
CA SER A 265 0.22 -14.77 -17.84
C SER A 265 1.68 -14.79 -17.39
N VAL A 266 2.08 -13.84 -16.56
CA VAL A 266 3.41 -13.82 -15.96
C VAL A 266 3.39 -14.68 -14.69
N PRO A 267 4.28 -15.71 -14.57
CA PRO A 267 4.34 -16.52 -13.36
C PRO A 267 4.78 -15.69 -12.15
N ALA A 268 4.31 -16.05 -10.96
CA ALA A 268 4.77 -15.43 -9.72
C ALA A 268 5.81 -16.33 -9.04
N TYR A 269 6.87 -15.72 -8.52
CA TYR A 269 7.91 -16.37 -7.75
C TYR A 269 8.20 -15.63 -6.47
N THR A 270 8.27 -16.36 -5.35
CA THR A 270 8.77 -15.80 -4.09
C THR A 270 10.28 -15.61 -4.18
N GLN A 271 10.79 -14.53 -3.64
CA GLN A 271 12.23 -14.32 -3.47
C GLN A 271 12.82 -15.35 -2.50
N GLU A 272 13.99 -15.91 -2.85
CA GLU A 272 14.64 -16.97 -2.07
C GLU A 272 15.38 -16.43 -0.82
N THR A 273 15.71 -15.14 -0.81
CA THR A 273 16.32 -14.41 0.32
C THR A 273 15.74 -13.01 0.43
N ASP A 274 15.96 -12.32 1.54
CA ASP A 274 15.43 -10.97 1.79
C ASP A 274 15.86 -9.91 0.76
N TYR A 275 16.93 -10.15 0.02
CA TYR A 275 17.48 -9.23 -0.99
C TYR A 275 17.36 -9.73 -2.45
N TYR A 276 16.58 -10.79 -2.72
CA TYR A 276 16.40 -11.35 -4.05
C TYR A 276 15.15 -10.86 -4.79
N CYS A 277 14.59 -9.70 -4.43
CA CYS A 277 13.42 -9.15 -5.14
C CYS A 277 13.71 -8.90 -6.64
N VAL A 278 14.89 -8.39 -7.00
CA VAL A 278 15.29 -8.19 -8.40
C VAL A 278 15.51 -9.54 -9.11
N PRO A 279 16.30 -10.49 -8.61
CA PRO A 279 16.42 -11.82 -9.19
C PRO A 279 15.10 -12.55 -9.43
N ALA A 280 14.18 -12.49 -8.45
CA ALA A 280 12.85 -13.11 -8.58
C ALA A 280 12.03 -12.43 -9.67
N SER A 281 12.02 -11.09 -9.72
CA SER A 281 11.33 -10.31 -10.74
C SER A 281 11.88 -10.57 -12.15
N ILE A 282 13.20 -10.64 -12.30
CA ILE A 282 13.85 -11.01 -13.58
C ILE A 282 13.43 -12.42 -13.98
N LYS A 283 13.45 -13.39 -13.05
CA LYS A 283 13.05 -14.78 -13.31
C LYS A 283 11.60 -14.85 -13.83
N MET A 284 10.66 -14.09 -13.24
CA MET A 284 9.28 -14.02 -13.69
C MET A 284 9.19 -13.58 -15.16
N LEU A 285 9.94 -12.54 -15.53
CA LEU A 285 9.95 -12.03 -16.91
C LEU A 285 10.73 -12.92 -17.88
N CYS A 286 11.81 -13.58 -17.45
CA CYS A 286 12.49 -14.59 -18.26
C CYS A 286 11.52 -15.68 -18.72
N GLU A 287 10.75 -16.22 -17.81
CA GLU A 287 9.79 -17.29 -18.14
C GLU A 287 8.66 -16.76 -19.04
N TYR A 288 8.16 -15.56 -18.79
CA TYR A 288 7.13 -14.95 -19.64
C TYR A 288 7.61 -14.71 -21.07
N PHE A 289 8.82 -14.22 -21.25
CA PHE A 289 9.37 -13.96 -22.59
C PHE A 289 9.86 -15.23 -23.31
N ASN A 290 9.70 -16.41 -22.69
CA ASN A 290 10.19 -17.69 -23.23
C ASN A 290 11.69 -17.61 -23.59
N ASP A 291 12.50 -17.11 -22.66
CA ASP A 291 13.95 -17.09 -22.83
C ASP A 291 14.43 -18.51 -23.21
N PRO A 292 15.03 -18.71 -24.39
CA PRO A 292 15.44 -20.02 -24.87
C PRO A 292 16.55 -20.67 -24.01
N THR A 293 17.18 -19.91 -23.16
CA THR A 293 18.09 -20.40 -22.14
C THR A 293 17.26 -20.73 -20.90
N THR A 294 17.03 -21.97 -20.58
CA THR A 294 16.36 -22.47 -19.37
C THR A 294 16.17 -21.38 -18.31
N THR A 295 14.91 -21.15 -17.86
CA THR A 295 14.58 -20.11 -16.84
C THR A 295 15.66 -20.09 -15.75
N PRO A 296 16.44 -19.02 -15.61
CA PRO A 296 17.59 -19.01 -14.70
C PRO A 296 17.11 -19.09 -13.24
N THR A 297 17.92 -19.66 -12.36
CA THR A 297 17.67 -19.59 -10.92
C THR A 297 17.91 -18.18 -10.41
N GLN A 298 17.26 -17.80 -9.31
CA GLN A 298 17.50 -16.49 -8.71
C GLN A 298 18.96 -16.30 -8.30
N THR A 299 19.59 -17.36 -7.77
CA THR A 299 21.03 -17.36 -7.45
C THR A 299 21.91 -17.11 -8.68
N TYR A 300 21.55 -17.71 -9.85
CA TYR A 300 22.31 -17.48 -11.08
C TYR A 300 22.22 -15.99 -11.51
N ILE A 301 21.00 -15.42 -11.50
CA ILE A 301 20.77 -14.01 -11.84
C ILE A 301 21.58 -13.10 -10.92
N PHE A 302 21.50 -13.35 -9.61
CA PHE A 302 22.23 -12.60 -8.60
C PHE A 302 23.75 -12.63 -8.80
N THR A 303 24.28 -13.82 -9.10
CA THR A 303 25.73 -14.00 -9.33
C THR A 303 26.17 -13.38 -10.67
N TYR A 304 25.36 -13.48 -11.70
CA TYR A 304 25.64 -12.88 -13.03
C TYR A 304 25.78 -11.35 -12.94
N LEU A 305 24.94 -10.71 -12.13
CA LEU A 305 24.91 -9.27 -11.91
C LEU A 305 25.85 -8.80 -10.78
N ASP A 306 26.84 -9.62 -10.40
CA ASP A 306 27.82 -9.32 -9.34
C ASP A 306 27.18 -8.87 -8.01
N GLY A 307 25.99 -9.41 -7.70
CA GLY A 307 25.25 -9.10 -6.49
C GLY A 307 26.07 -9.38 -5.22
N LEU A 308 26.00 -8.43 -4.29
CA LEU A 308 26.63 -8.57 -2.97
C LEU A 308 25.60 -9.01 -1.95
N GLU A 309 25.94 -10.04 -1.17
CA GLU A 309 25.13 -10.46 -0.03
C GLU A 309 24.84 -9.25 0.88
N ASP A 310 23.63 -9.16 1.41
CA ASP A 310 23.13 -8.04 2.23
C ASP A 310 22.88 -6.71 1.49
N TYR A 311 23.18 -6.59 0.17
CA TYR A 311 22.96 -5.33 -0.56
C TYR A 311 21.86 -5.40 -1.62
N GLY A 312 21.51 -6.59 -2.09
CA GLY A 312 20.57 -6.78 -3.19
C GLY A 312 21.08 -6.21 -4.52
N LEU A 313 20.18 -6.09 -5.47
CA LEU A 313 20.43 -5.56 -6.80
C LEU A 313 19.60 -4.29 -7.05
N SER A 314 20.11 -3.39 -7.87
CA SER A 314 19.52 -2.07 -8.16
C SER A 314 18.72 -2.06 -9.47
N SER A 315 18.20 -0.89 -9.85
CA SER A 315 17.59 -0.67 -11.16
C SER A 315 18.61 -0.70 -12.30
N ASP A 316 19.86 -0.40 -12.04
CA ASP A 316 20.92 -0.38 -13.06
C ASP A 316 21.29 -1.83 -13.42
N ASP A 317 21.33 -2.73 -12.43
CA ASP A 317 21.52 -4.16 -12.63
C ASP A 317 20.37 -4.78 -13.46
N ILE A 318 19.13 -4.30 -13.26
CA ILE A 318 18.00 -4.71 -14.14
C ILE A 318 18.25 -4.26 -15.57
N CYS A 319 18.72 -3.02 -15.79
CA CYS A 319 19.03 -2.52 -17.11
C CYS A 319 20.14 -3.34 -17.77
N GLU A 320 21.21 -3.66 -17.03
CA GLU A 320 22.30 -4.53 -17.50
C GLU A 320 21.76 -5.90 -17.97
N TRP A 321 20.91 -6.56 -17.16
CA TRP A 321 20.30 -7.81 -17.59
C TRP A 321 19.47 -7.67 -18.87
N VAL A 322 18.68 -6.61 -18.98
CA VAL A 322 17.81 -6.34 -20.15
C VAL A 322 18.66 -6.13 -21.42
N GLU A 323 19.78 -5.43 -21.31
CA GLU A 323 20.68 -5.14 -22.42
C GLU A 323 21.53 -6.38 -22.79
N ASP A 324 22.20 -6.96 -21.82
CA ASP A 324 23.22 -7.98 -22.06
C ASP A 324 22.66 -9.37 -22.30
N VAL A 325 21.55 -9.72 -21.63
CA VAL A 325 20.97 -11.08 -21.70
C VAL A 325 19.80 -11.14 -22.68
N TRP A 326 18.93 -10.12 -22.66
CA TRP A 326 17.75 -10.13 -23.55
C TRP A 326 17.98 -9.40 -24.88
N ASP A 327 19.10 -8.72 -25.08
CA ASP A 327 19.37 -7.89 -26.24
C ASP A 327 18.23 -6.90 -26.55
N LYS A 328 17.72 -6.25 -25.47
CA LYS A 328 16.61 -5.30 -25.49
C LYS A 328 17.01 -3.97 -24.89
N THR A 329 16.20 -2.95 -25.16
CA THR A 329 16.45 -1.61 -24.64
C THR A 329 15.60 -1.35 -23.38
N PRO A 330 16.19 -1.15 -22.20
CA PRO A 330 15.47 -0.74 -21.02
C PRO A 330 15.04 0.74 -21.13
N THR A 331 13.83 1.06 -20.69
CA THR A 331 13.37 2.44 -20.59
C THR A 331 12.98 2.73 -19.16
N VAL A 332 13.83 3.47 -18.46
CA VAL A 332 13.62 3.83 -17.04
C VAL A 332 12.77 5.10 -16.92
N ARG A 333 11.72 5.05 -16.11
CA ARG A 333 10.88 6.20 -15.73
C ARG A 333 10.93 6.39 -14.23
N THR A 334 11.30 7.60 -13.79
CA THR A 334 11.34 8.01 -12.37
C THR A 334 10.39 9.15 -12.04
N SER A 335 9.70 9.67 -13.06
CA SER A 335 8.69 10.71 -12.95
C SER A 335 7.69 10.60 -14.08
N GLY A 336 6.50 11.16 -13.89
CA GLY A 336 5.43 11.03 -14.88
C GLY A 336 5.04 9.56 -15.09
N LEU A 337 4.80 8.85 -14.00
CA LEU A 337 4.38 7.45 -14.03
C LEU A 337 2.88 7.39 -14.38
N TYR A 338 2.57 7.66 -15.64
CA TYR A 338 1.19 7.77 -16.11
C TYR A 338 0.53 6.39 -16.27
N ASN A 339 -0.76 6.31 -15.95
CA ASN A 339 -1.55 5.09 -16.13
C ASN A 339 -1.65 4.67 -17.61
N ILE A 340 -1.64 5.62 -18.52
CA ILE A 340 -1.68 5.34 -19.96
C ILE A 340 -0.44 4.56 -20.43
N ASP A 341 0.71 4.75 -19.78
CA ASP A 341 1.92 3.98 -20.10
C ASP A 341 1.73 2.51 -19.70
N VAL A 342 1.11 2.24 -18.55
CA VAL A 342 0.76 0.87 -18.11
C VAL A 342 -0.17 0.20 -19.12
N VAL A 343 -1.25 0.89 -19.50
CA VAL A 343 -2.18 0.37 -20.53
C VAL A 343 -1.44 0.07 -21.82
N THR A 344 -0.59 1.00 -22.26
CA THR A 344 0.18 0.84 -23.51
C THR A 344 1.11 -0.37 -23.45
N GLU A 345 1.86 -0.56 -22.37
CA GLU A 345 2.79 -1.68 -22.24
C GLU A 345 2.03 -3.02 -22.15
N ILE A 346 1.01 -3.09 -21.30
CA ILE A 346 0.22 -4.32 -21.12
C ILE A 346 -0.56 -4.68 -22.39
N ASP A 347 -1.11 -3.69 -23.13
CA ASP A 347 -1.82 -3.93 -24.38
C ASP A 347 -0.91 -4.44 -25.49
N ASN A 348 0.36 -4.09 -25.43
CA ASN A 348 1.40 -4.64 -26.31
C ASN A 348 2.07 -5.92 -25.78
N ASN A 349 1.48 -6.57 -24.76
CA ASN A 349 1.98 -7.79 -24.12
C ASN A 349 3.41 -7.62 -23.56
N ARG A 350 3.68 -6.48 -22.95
CA ARG A 350 4.96 -6.15 -22.33
C ARG A 350 4.78 -5.90 -20.83
N PRO A 351 4.91 -6.92 -19.98
CA PRO A 351 5.03 -6.73 -18.54
C PRO A 351 6.34 -5.99 -18.23
N PHE A 352 6.38 -5.31 -17.09
CA PHE A 352 7.51 -4.45 -16.76
C PHE A 352 7.83 -4.48 -15.26
N PHE A 353 9.00 -3.99 -14.87
CA PHE A 353 9.38 -3.87 -13.47
C PHE A 353 8.74 -2.62 -12.85
N SER A 354 8.04 -2.81 -11.75
CA SER A 354 7.47 -1.77 -10.88
C SER A 354 8.29 -1.71 -9.59
N MET A 355 8.82 -0.54 -9.27
CA MET A 355 9.69 -0.37 -8.10
C MET A 355 9.08 0.60 -7.10
N ILE A 356 9.06 0.17 -5.86
CA ILE A 356 8.76 0.99 -4.69
C ILE A 356 10.06 1.22 -3.89
N PRO A 357 10.07 2.03 -2.83
CA PRO A 357 11.27 2.19 -2.03
C PRO A 357 11.84 0.82 -1.59
N TRP A 358 13.08 0.53 -2.01
CA TRP A 358 13.87 -0.66 -1.67
C TRP A 358 13.32 -2.01 -2.15
N HIS A 359 12.32 -2.03 -3.02
CA HIS A 359 11.71 -3.28 -3.48
C HIS A 359 11.36 -3.24 -4.97
N CYS A 360 11.60 -4.36 -5.65
CA CYS A 360 11.30 -4.59 -7.06
C CYS A 360 10.20 -5.63 -7.22
N ARG A 361 9.23 -5.33 -8.09
CA ARG A 361 8.06 -6.17 -8.37
C ARG A 361 7.81 -6.20 -9.88
N VAL A 362 6.87 -7.02 -10.33
CA VAL A 362 6.48 -7.08 -11.74
C VAL A 362 5.04 -6.66 -11.92
N CYS A 363 4.83 -5.61 -12.73
CA CYS A 363 3.49 -5.26 -13.22
C CYS A 363 3.16 -6.12 -14.45
N ARG A 364 2.07 -6.88 -14.36
CA ARG A 364 1.60 -7.77 -15.42
C ARG A 364 0.18 -7.47 -15.90
N GLY A 365 -0.43 -6.41 -15.42
CA GLY A 365 -1.80 -6.09 -15.79
C GLY A 365 -2.28 -4.78 -15.21
N TYR A 366 -3.52 -4.45 -15.55
CA TYR A 366 -4.22 -3.30 -14.99
C TYR A 366 -5.71 -3.58 -14.79
N LEU A 367 -6.30 -2.79 -13.91
CA LEU A 367 -7.74 -2.68 -13.68
C LEU A 367 -8.10 -1.20 -13.60
N ASN A 368 -9.14 -0.78 -14.31
CA ASN A 368 -9.71 0.56 -14.24
C ASN A 368 -11.21 0.48 -13.92
N SER A 369 -11.61 1.02 -12.79
CA SER A 369 -12.99 1.06 -12.29
C SER A 369 -13.37 2.48 -11.82
N GLY A 370 -12.92 3.51 -12.57
CA GLY A 370 -12.92 4.91 -12.12
C GLY A 370 -11.58 5.30 -11.49
N TYR A 371 -10.97 4.42 -10.69
CA TYR A 371 -9.56 4.49 -10.30
C TYR A 371 -8.77 3.38 -10.97
N PHE A 372 -7.47 3.64 -11.11
CA PHE A 372 -6.56 2.77 -11.82
C PHE A 372 -5.73 1.95 -10.84
N TYR A 373 -5.63 0.65 -11.10
CA TYR A 373 -4.85 -0.31 -10.34
C TYR A 373 -3.87 -1.01 -11.26
N GLU A 374 -2.65 -1.22 -10.79
CA GLU A 374 -1.71 -2.14 -11.37
C GLU A 374 -1.92 -3.55 -10.82
N TYR A 375 -1.81 -4.56 -11.67
CA TYR A 375 -1.80 -5.95 -11.24
C TYR A 375 -0.35 -6.40 -11.08
N ILE A 376 0.06 -6.51 -9.83
CA ILE A 376 1.45 -6.71 -9.43
C ILE A 376 1.66 -8.16 -9.00
N ASN A 377 2.73 -8.79 -9.48
CA ASN A 377 3.34 -9.97 -8.84
C ASN A 377 4.41 -9.47 -7.87
N ASP A 378 4.25 -9.74 -6.59
CA ASP A 378 5.19 -9.32 -5.56
C ASP A 378 6.08 -10.49 -5.12
N PRO A 379 7.41 -10.44 -5.36
CA PRO A 379 8.31 -11.50 -4.96
C PRO A 379 8.45 -11.68 -3.45
N LEU A 380 8.11 -10.67 -2.65
CA LEU A 380 8.18 -10.78 -1.20
C LEU A 380 7.20 -11.83 -0.66
N THR A 381 6.01 -11.88 -1.22
CA THR A 381 4.93 -12.78 -0.81
C THR A 381 4.72 -13.94 -1.79
N GLY A 382 5.22 -13.82 -3.01
CA GLY A 382 4.91 -14.74 -4.12
C GLY A 382 3.46 -14.67 -4.58
N SER A 383 2.68 -13.69 -4.08
CA SER A 383 1.28 -13.48 -4.42
C SER A 383 1.09 -12.32 -5.39
N ALA A 384 -0.12 -12.23 -5.95
CA ALA A 384 -0.51 -11.15 -6.83
C ALA A 384 -1.50 -10.21 -6.12
N ALA A 385 -1.46 -8.94 -6.49
CA ALA A 385 -2.38 -7.92 -5.96
C ALA A 385 -2.76 -6.89 -7.01
N TYR A 386 -3.98 -6.35 -6.93
CA TYR A 386 -4.33 -5.07 -7.55
C TYR A 386 -4.01 -3.95 -6.57
N GLU A 387 -3.07 -3.09 -6.94
CA GLU A 387 -2.64 -1.95 -6.13
C GLU A 387 -3.04 -0.63 -6.79
N CYS A 388 -3.68 0.26 -6.03
CA CYS A 388 -4.08 1.57 -6.53
C CYS A 388 -2.84 2.42 -6.83
N THR A 389 -2.77 2.97 -8.03
CA THR A 389 -1.65 3.85 -8.44
C THR A 389 -1.77 5.26 -7.86
N TYR A 390 -2.97 5.67 -7.44
CA TYR A 390 -3.20 6.99 -6.88
C TYR A 390 -2.62 7.07 -5.46
N GLY A 391 -1.63 7.95 -5.26
CA GLY A 391 -0.94 8.07 -3.98
C GLY A 391 -0.07 6.87 -3.60
N GLY A 392 0.11 5.91 -4.52
CA GLY A 392 0.92 4.72 -4.30
C GLY A 392 2.41 5.03 -4.12
N PRO A 393 3.17 4.09 -3.53
CA PRO A 393 4.59 4.27 -3.24
C PRO A 393 5.50 4.03 -4.44
N GLU A 394 4.96 3.79 -5.64
CA GLU A 394 5.78 3.51 -6.81
C GLU A 394 6.70 4.70 -7.14
N THR A 395 7.98 4.42 -7.28
CA THR A 395 9.01 5.42 -7.52
C THR A 395 9.65 5.30 -8.89
N LYS A 396 9.54 4.12 -9.53
CA LYS A 396 10.23 3.86 -10.80
C LYS A 396 9.54 2.72 -11.56
N ARG A 397 9.51 2.84 -12.89
CA ARG A 397 9.17 1.75 -13.82
C ARG A 397 10.35 1.51 -14.77
N ILE A 398 10.60 0.23 -15.09
CA ILE A 398 11.57 -0.16 -16.11
C ILE A 398 10.84 -0.99 -17.17
N TYR A 399 10.66 -0.40 -18.33
CA TYR A 399 10.03 -1.04 -19.49
C TYR A 399 11.06 -1.78 -20.32
N VAL A 400 10.69 -2.97 -20.81
CA VAL A 400 11.52 -3.84 -21.63
C VAL A 400 11.04 -3.76 -23.09
N ARG A 401 11.81 -3.12 -23.96
CA ARG A 401 11.41 -2.82 -25.36
C ARG A 401 12.38 -3.35 -26.40
#